data_abad3cc782491817cf2af2a3ced7e51c
#
_entry.id   abad3cc782491817cf2af2a3ced7e51c
#
_cell.length_a   1.000
_cell.length_b   1.000
_cell.length_c   1.000
_cell.angle_alpha   90.00
_cell.angle_beta   90.00
_cell.angle_gamma   90.00
#
_symmetry.space_group_name_H-M   'P 1'
#
loop_
_entity.id
_entity.type
_entity.pdbx_description
1 polymer ?
#
loop_
_entity_poly.entity_id
_entity_poly.type
_entity_poly.pdbx_seq_one_letter_code
_entity_poly.pdbx_strand_id
1 'polypeptide(L)'
;MNIVIDKDLQQLTKIFESNSKFNVRSLASHEISNQAIKDFDAVFLRSTTKINEELLDNTNVKFVASLTSGEDHINHDYFENSNIHLSTGKGGNALAVIEYLLSVLSVLIIGNKIKPYEAKFGIIGYGNIGKRFKNILDEINFPCCIYDPYFPELSSSLHEVLSSEVISVNCSYSKTGKFPSHNLLDINFLNEMKVDQFLINSSRGEVLSDEYYLSKKSDNFIFDVWPNEPNLNLAKFTKPFIATPHIAGKTMSAENRFIEKALSEFNQFFDKNIDEIEPKKFVDFTIDNSIEEEMEVFGIPPSIFLKIYDVKRDDFAFKSFFNKQEDPKDFQELRTSLKRLGFNNHKIVGDVSTAAKTKLELFGFRL
;
A
#
# COMPACT_ATOMS: atom_id res chain seq x y z
N MET A 1 -25.14 8.29 20.43
CA MET A 1 -24.77 7.27 19.45
C MET A 1 -23.57 6.52 19.98
N ASN A 2 -23.59 5.20 19.94
CA ASN A 2 -22.54 4.35 20.48
C ASN A 2 -21.59 3.90 19.36
N ILE A 3 -20.29 4.07 19.54
CA ILE A 3 -19.28 3.82 18.50
C ILE A 3 -18.14 2.98 19.07
N VAL A 4 -17.78 1.91 18.36
CA VAL A 4 -16.53 1.15 18.62
C VAL A 4 -15.47 1.57 17.62
N ILE A 5 -14.26 1.80 18.13
CA ILE A 5 -13.08 2.14 17.30
C ILE A 5 -11.92 1.23 17.70
N ASP A 6 -11.26 0.63 16.71
CA ASP A 6 -10.00 -0.10 16.95
C ASP A 6 -8.99 0.84 17.62
N LYS A 7 -8.39 0.39 18.72
CA LYS A 7 -7.51 1.21 19.59
C LYS A 7 -6.32 1.85 18.87
N ASP A 8 -5.89 1.26 17.76
CA ASP A 8 -4.78 1.80 16.98
C ASP A 8 -5.20 2.94 16.05
N LEU A 9 -6.49 3.25 15.95
CA LEU A 9 -7.05 4.39 15.24
C LEU A 9 -7.17 5.63 16.16
N GLN A 10 -6.11 5.96 16.87
CA GLN A 10 -6.09 6.98 17.93
C GLN A 10 -6.56 8.35 17.47
N GLN A 11 -6.22 8.77 16.25
CA GLN A 11 -6.63 10.06 15.71
C GLN A 11 -8.17 10.10 15.54
N LEU A 12 -8.76 9.04 15.01
CA LEU A 12 -10.21 8.92 14.86
C LEU A 12 -10.91 8.88 16.22
N THR A 13 -10.35 8.17 17.18
CA THR A 13 -10.85 8.13 18.56
C THR A 13 -10.96 9.55 19.15
N LYS A 14 -9.89 10.35 19.04
CA LYS A 14 -9.89 11.74 19.53
C LYS A 14 -10.95 12.61 18.86
N ILE A 15 -11.16 12.45 17.55
CA ILE A 15 -12.19 13.20 16.80
C ILE A 15 -13.58 12.91 17.37
N PHE A 16 -13.93 11.65 17.60
CA PHE A 16 -15.23 11.30 18.14
C PHE A 16 -15.39 11.67 19.63
N GLU A 17 -14.34 11.48 20.45
CA GLU A 17 -14.34 11.81 21.88
C GLU A 17 -14.46 13.32 22.14
N SER A 18 -13.99 14.16 21.21
CA SER A 18 -14.14 15.62 21.31
C SER A 18 -15.60 16.09 21.20
N ASN A 19 -16.51 15.21 20.78
CA ASN A 19 -17.93 15.51 20.59
C ASN A 19 -18.79 14.70 21.57
N SER A 20 -19.38 15.38 22.57
CA SER A 20 -20.20 14.77 23.65
C SER A 20 -21.43 14.00 23.16
N LYS A 21 -21.81 14.10 21.89
CA LYS A 21 -22.95 13.36 21.32
C LYS A 21 -22.63 11.87 21.06
N PHE A 22 -21.35 11.49 21.14
CA PHE A 22 -20.87 10.12 20.90
C PHE A 22 -20.38 9.48 22.20
N ASN A 23 -20.77 8.21 22.38
CA ASN A 23 -20.22 7.34 23.40
C ASN A 23 -19.22 6.40 22.71
N VAL A 24 -17.94 6.67 22.89
CA VAL A 24 -16.85 5.98 22.19
C VAL A 24 -16.26 4.90 23.08
N ARG A 25 -16.10 3.71 22.52
CA ARG A 25 -15.37 2.60 23.13
C ARG A 25 -14.19 2.20 22.24
N SER A 26 -12.99 2.37 22.74
CA SER A 26 -11.78 1.92 22.05
C SER A 26 -11.44 0.49 22.48
N LEU A 27 -11.28 -0.42 21.51
CA LEU A 27 -11.00 -1.84 21.74
C LEU A 27 -9.79 -2.30 20.96
N ALA A 28 -9.00 -3.20 21.53
CA ALA A 28 -7.97 -3.91 20.77
C ALA A 28 -8.62 -4.86 19.74
N SER A 29 -7.97 -5.10 18.60
CA SER A 29 -8.55 -5.94 17.54
C SER A 29 -9.00 -7.32 18.02
N HIS A 30 -8.30 -7.94 18.99
CA HIS A 30 -8.65 -9.24 19.56
C HIS A 30 -9.82 -9.18 20.56
N GLU A 31 -10.20 -8.00 21.04
CA GLU A 31 -11.35 -7.78 21.91
C GLU A 31 -12.63 -7.49 21.10
N ILE A 32 -12.48 -7.16 19.81
CA ILE A 32 -13.59 -6.87 18.92
C ILE A 32 -14.27 -8.18 18.52
N SER A 33 -15.42 -8.42 19.12
CA SER A 33 -16.25 -9.62 18.91
C SER A 33 -17.71 -9.22 18.74
N ASN A 34 -18.55 -10.11 18.23
CA ASN A 34 -19.99 -9.90 18.09
C ASN A 34 -20.62 -9.39 19.40
N GLN A 35 -20.33 -10.05 20.53
CA GLN A 35 -20.84 -9.67 21.84
C GLN A 35 -20.35 -8.27 22.27
N ALA A 36 -19.10 -7.93 21.94
CA ALA A 36 -18.51 -6.63 22.33
C ALA A 36 -19.13 -5.44 21.58
N ILE A 37 -19.60 -5.66 20.35
CA ILE A 37 -20.15 -4.60 19.48
C ILE A 37 -21.69 -4.62 19.39
N LYS A 38 -22.36 -5.55 20.06
CA LYS A 38 -23.80 -5.85 19.89
C LYS A 38 -24.71 -4.63 19.98
N ASP A 39 -24.45 -3.73 20.94
CA ASP A 39 -25.30 -2.58 21.26
C ASP A 39 -24.76 -1.26 20.69
N PHE A 40 -23.85 -1.34 19.71
CA PHE A 40 -23.23 -0.19 19.08
C PHE A 40 -23.86 0.11 17.71
N ASP A 41 -23.88 1.39 17.34
CA ASP A 41 -24.46 1.88 16.08
C ASP A 41 -23.46 1.83 14.92
N ALA A 42 -22.17 2.05 15.21
CA ALA A 42 -21.10 2.09 14.22
C ALA A 42 -19.80 1.47 14.75
N VAL A 43 -19.02 0.86 13.83
CA VAL A 43 -17.72 0.29 14.15
C VAL A 43 -16.66 0.75 13.12
N PHE A 44 -15.48 1.14 13.61
CA PHE A 44 -14.33 1.55 12.79
C PHE A 44 -13.17 0.60 13.05
N LEU A 45 -12.78 -0.14 12.01
CA LEU A 45 -11.95 -1.31 12.09
C LEU A 45 -10.72 -1.21 11.20
N ARG A 46 -9.78 -2.12 11.41
CA ARG A 46 -8.60 -2.34 10.54
C ARG A 46 -8.60 -3.76 9.98
N SER A 47 -7.66 -4.07 9.10
CA SER A 47 -7.52 -5.39 8.46
C SER A 47 -7.23 -6.55 9.41
N THR A 48 -6.93 -6.26 10.68
CA THR A 48 -6.71 -7.26 11.73
C THR A 48 -8.00 -7.89 12.26
N THR A 49 -9.16 -7.29 11.96
CA THR A 49 -10.48 -7.80 12.34
C THR A 49 -11.19 -8.32 11.09
N LYS A 50 -11.63 -9.59 11.10
CA LYS A 50 -12.49 -10.13 10.04
C LYS A 50 -13.85 -9.49 10.11
N ILE A 51 -14.37 -9.02 8.98
CA ILE A 51 -15.65 -8.33 8.86
C ILE A 51 -16.59 -9.22 8.04
N ASN A 52 -17.44 -9.94 8.73
CA ASN A 52 -18.31 -10.97 8.19
C ASN A 52 -19.59 -11.13 9.03
N GLU A 53 -20.42 -12.08 8.67
CA GLU A 53 -21.65 -12.46 9.37
C GLU A 53 -21.42 -12.84 10.84
N GLU A 54 -20.32 -13.55 11.14
CA GLU A 54 -19.99 -13.96 12.51
C GLU A 54 -19.80 -12.75 13.43
N LEU A 55 -19.24 -11.67 12.90
CA LEU A 55 -19.04 -10.43 13.65
C LEU A 55 -20.32 -9.59 13.77
N LEU A 56 -21.16 -9.55 12.72
CA LEU A 56 -22.17 -8.52 12.56
C LEU A 56 -23.62 -8.98 12.77
N ASP A 57 -23.89 -10.29 12.66
CA ASP A 57 -25.26 -10.82 12.80
C ASP A 57 -25.85 -10.57 14.19
N ASN A 58 -27.13 -10.18 14.21
CA ASN A 58 -27.88 -9.88 15.45
C ASN A 58 -27.25 -8.76 16.31
N THR A 59 -26.51 -7.84 15.70
CA THR A 59 -26.02 -6.60 16.32
C THR A 59 -26.90 -5.42 15.93
N ASN A 60 -26.75 -4.31 16.64
CA ASN A 60 -27.37 -3.03 16.30
C ASN A 60 -26.56 -2.20 15.31
N VAL A 61 -25.42 -2.72 14.83
CA VAL A 61 -24.48 -2.01 13.94
C VAL A 61 -25.16 -1.71 12.60
N LYS A 62 -25.12 -0.45 12.19
CA LYS A 62 -25.65 0.06 10.91
C LYS A 62 -24.58 0.57 9.97
N PHE A 63 -23.38 0.83 10.51
CA PHE A 63 -22.26 1.38 9.76
C PHE A 63 -20.95 0.69 10.16
N VAL A 64 -20.23 0.19 9.18
CA VAL A 64 -18.92 -0.41 9.34
C VAL A 64 -17.91 0.36 8.47
N ALA A 65 -16.83 0.84 9.05
CA ALA A 65 -15.72 1.40 8.30
C ALA A 65 -14.46 0.56 8.46
N SER A 66 -13.87 0.13 7.34
CA SER A 66 -12.55 -0.51 7.30
C SER A 66 -11.51 0.51 6.83
N LEU A 67 -10.66 0.98 7.74
CA LEU A 67 -9.66 2.03 7.48
C LEU A 67 -8.37 1.42 6.88
N THR A 68 -8.56 0.58 5.87
CA THR A 68 -7.48 -0.07 5.12
C THR A 68 -7.83 -0.15 3.64
N SER A 69 -6.81 -0.27 2.78
CA SER A 69 -7.03 -0.38 1.34
C SER A 69 -7.33 -1.81 0.88
N GLY A 70 -6.75 -2.81 1.55
CA GLY A 70 -7.05 -4.22 1.27
C GLY A 70 -8.40 -4.62 1.83
N GLU A 71 -9.13 -5.47 1.12
CA GLU A 71 -10.48 -5.90 1.45
C GLU A 71 -10.58 -7.43 1.67
N ASP A 72 -9.47 -8.14 1.74
CA ASP A 72 -9.37 -9.60 1.90
C ASP A 72 -9.87 -10.12 3.26
N HIS A 73 -10.11 -9.24 4.23
CA HIS A 73 -10.71 -9.53 5.53
C HIS A 73 -12.22 -9.26 5.57
N ILE A 74 -12.83 -8.82 4.46
CA ILE A 74 -14.24 -8.40 4.36
C ILE A 74 -15.02 -9.43 3.52
N ASN A 75 -16.14 -9.93 4.05
CA ASN A 75 -17.11 -10.70 3.27
C ASN A 75 -18.09 -9.74 2.57
N HIS A 76 -17.81 -9.39 1.31
CA HIS A 76 -18.65 -8.49 0.52
C HIS A 76 -20.05 -9.05 0.25
N ASP A 77 -20.18 -10.35 0.01
CA ASP A 77 -21.48 -11.00 -0.28
C ASP A 77 -22.45 -10.83 0.89
N TYR A 78 -21.96 -10.78 2.12
CA TYR A 78 -22.75 -10.48 3.30
C TYR A 78 -23.37 -9.07 3.25
N PHE A 79 -22.59 -8.09 2.84
CA PHE A 79 -23.06 -6.70 2.78
C PHE A 79 -24.09 -6.45 1.67
N GLU A 80 -24.01 -7.18 0.55
CA GLU A 80 -25.00 -7.07 -0.53
C GLU A 80 -26.42 -7.47 -0.06
N ASN A 81 -26.52 -8.32 0.96
CA ASN A 81 -27.78 -8.82 1.51
C ASN A 81 -28.11 -8.21 2.89
N SER A 82 -27.31 -7.31 3.41
CA SER A 82 -27.50 -6.65 4.70
C SER A 82 -27.96 -5.20 4.55
N ASN A 83 -28.52 -4.63 5.61
CA ASN A 83 -28.84 -3.19 5.70
C ASN A 83 -27.70 -2.40 6.36
N ILE A 84 -26.49 -2.96 6.42
CA ILE A 84 -25.33 -2.32 7.04
C ILE A 84 -24.54 -1.60 5.96
N HIS A 85 -24.26 -0.31 6.16
CA HIS A 85 -23.41 0.45 5.27
C HIS A 85 -21.94 0.07 5.51
N LEU A 86 -21.23 -0.27 4.43
CA LEU A 86 -19.80 -0.57 4.44
C LEU A 86 -19.01 0.55 3.79
N SER A 87 -18.16 1.22 4.57
CA SER A 87 -17.14 2.16 4.08
C SER A 87 -15.78 1.47 4.05
N THR A 88 -15.05 1.58 2.94
CA THR A 88 -13.70 1.00 2.84
C THR A 88 -12.66 2.03 2.43
N GLY A 89 -11.43 1.85 2.90
CA GLY A 89 -10.29 2.68 2.52
C GLY A 89 -9.70 2.38 1.13
N LYS A 90 -10.39 1.61 0.28
CA LYS A 90 -9.92 1.19 -1.05
C LYS A 90 -9.34 2.34 -1.86
N GLY A 91 -8.10 2.17 -2.31
CA GLY A 91 -7.35 3.15 -3.11
C GLY A 91 -6.70 4.28 -2.30
N GLY A 92 -7.01 4.46 -1.02
CA GLY A 92 -6.49 5.56 -0.21
C GLY A 92 -4.97 5.55 0.00
N ASN A 93 -4.33 4.37 -0.08
CA ASN A 93 -2.88 4.23 0.01
C ASN A 93 -2.16 4.17 -1.35
N ALA A 94 -2.87 4.27 -2.47
CA ALA A 94 -2.25 4.09 -3.79
C ALA A 94 -1.06 5.03 -4.01
N LEU A 95 -1.17 6.31 -3.62
CA LEU A 95 -0.06 7.25 -3.73
C LEU A 95 1.15 6.83 -2.87
N ALA A 96 0.93 6.33 -1.67
CA ALA A 96 2.01 5.86 -0.81
C ALA A 96 2.78 4.68 -1.42
N VAL A 97 2.08 3.75 -2.08
CA VAL A 97 2.72 2.65 -2.81
C VAL A 97 3.49 3.17 -4.02
N ILE A 98 2.98 4.17 -4.74
CA ILE A 98 3.72 4.83 -5.82
C ILE A 98 5.01 5.47 -5.31
N GLU A 99 4.97 6.17 -4.18
CA GLU A 99 6.17 6.74 -3.54
C GLU A 99 7.20 5.66 -3.20
N TYR A 100 6.76 4.50 -2.73
CA TYR A 100 7.60 3.33 -2.52
C TYR A 100 8.23 2.84 -3.82
N LEU A 101 7.43 2.66 -4.88
CA LEU A 101 7.90 2.21 -6.20
C LEU A 101 8.90 3.22 -6.81
N LEU A 102 8.67 4.52 -6.65
CA LEU A 102 9.59 5.57 -7.11
C LEU A 102 10.92 5.56 -6.33
N SER A 103 10.88 5.29 -5.02
CA SER A 103 12.11 5.09 -4.23
C SER A 103 12.87 3.84 -4.68
N VAL A 104 12.17 2.73 -4.94
CA VAL A 104 12.78 1.51 -5.50
C VAL A 104 13.40 1.79 -6.87
N LEU A 105 12.66 2.45 -7.77
CA LEU A 105 13.15 2.83 -9.10
C LEU A 105 14.41 3.68 -9.00
N SER A 106 14.44 4.64 -8.09
CA SER A 106 15.62 5.49 -7.83
C SER A 106 16.84 4.66 -7.41
N VAL A 107 16.66 3.68 -6.51
CA VAL A 107 17.73 2.78 -6.07
C VAL A 107 18.26 1.94 -7.24
N LEU A 108 17.36 1.43 -8.10
CA LEU A 108 17.75 0.63 -9.25
C LEU A 108 18.54 1.46 -10.30
N ILE A 109 18.11 2.70 -10.57
CA ILE A 109 18.76 3.60 -11.52
C ILE A 109 20.14 4.05 -10.99
N ILE A 110 20.22 4.60 -9.78
CA ILE A 110 21.49 5.07 -9.20
C ILE A 110 22.49 3.92 -9.01
N GLY A 111 21.96 2.72 -8.68
CA GLY A 111 22.76 1.52 -8.57
C GLY A 111 23.21 0.89 -9.91
N ASN A 112 22.91 1.53 -11.04
CA ASN A 112 23.16 1.01 -12.39
C ASN A 112 22.62 -0.42 -12.60
N LYS A 113 21.48 -0.72 -11.97
CA LYS A 113 20.81 -2.03 -12.09
C LYS A 113 19.90 -2.09 -13.30
N ILE A 114 19.35 -0.95 -13.70
CA ILE A 114 18.53 -0.78 -14.90
C ILE A 114 18.98 0.49 -15.63
N LYS A 115 18.71 0.52 -16.95
CA LYS A 115 19.00 1.68 -17.79
C LYS A 115 17.75 2.55 -17.95
N PRO A 116 17.80 3.85 -17.64
CA PRO A 116 16.73 4.77 -17.94
C PRO A 116 16.29 4.70 -19.40
N TYR A 117 14.99 4.81 -19.65
CA TYR A 117 14.32 4.79 -20.97
C TYR A 117 14.42 3.46 -21.75
N GLU A 118 15.36 2.55 -21.41
CA GLU A 118 15.53 1.25 -22.06
C GLU A 118 14.81 0.12 -21.30
N ALA A 119 14.88 0.15 -19.96
CA ALA A 119 14.31 -0.89 -19.11
C ALA A 119 12.80 -1.03 -19.30
N LYS A 120 12.36 -2.23 -19.72
CA LYS A 120 10.93 -2.53 -19.90
C LYS A 120 10.31 -2.95 -18.57
N PHE A 121 9.15 -2.34 -18.26
CA PHE A 121 8.36 -2.66 -17.07
C PHE A 121 7.17 -3.56 -17.43
N GLY A 122 6.96 -4.59 -16.62
CA GLY A 122 5.76 -5.43 -16.63
C GLY A 122 4.93 -5.18 -15.38
N ILE A 123 3.67 -4.76 -15.54
CA ILE A 123 2.76 -4.46 -14.45
C ILE A 123 1.69 -5.55 -14.36
N ILE A 124 1.63 -6.26 -13.23
CA ILE A 124 0.58 -7.24 -12.95
C ILE A 124 -0.48 -6.60 -12.06
N GLY A 125 -1.69 -6.45 -12.57
CA GLY A 125 -2.80 -5.76 -11.93
C GLY A 125 -2.93 -4.29 -12.37
N TYR A 126 -4.09 -3.94 -12.93
CA TYR A 126 -4.40 -2.59 -13.45
C TYR A 126 -5.45 -1.87 -12.61
N GLY A 127 -5.34 -2.03 -11.28
CA GLY A 127 -6.13 -1.31 -10.27
C GLY A 127 -5.61 0.10 -9.99
N ASN A 128 -5.92 0.64 -8.81
CA ASN A 128 -5.54 2.00 -8.40
C ASN A 128 -4.03 2.27 -8.44
N ILE A 129 -3.21 1.26 -8.10
CA ILE A 129 -1.75 1.38 -8.10
C ILE A 129 -1.23 1.17 -9.53
N GLY A 130 -1.58 0.06 -10.18
CA GLY A 130 -1.06 -0.27 -11.51
C GLY A 130 -1.37 0.78 -12.56
N LYS A 131 -2.60 1.34 -12.56
CA LYS A 131 -2.98 2.46 -13.45
C LYS A 131 -2.09 3.69 -13.24
N ARG A 132 -1.89 4.07 -11.98
CA ARG A 132 -1.08 5.24 -11.65
C ARG A 132 0.40 5.02 -11.99
N PHE A 133 0.93 3.84 -11.69
CA PHE A 133 2.31 3.50 -12.00
C PHE A 133 2.56 3.47 -13.52
N LYS A 134 1.63 2.85 -14.29
CA LYS A 134 1.69 2.89 -15.74
C LYS A 134 1.68 4.32 -16.28
N ASN A 135 0.78 5.17 -15.81
CA ASN A 135 0.72 6.55 -16.24
C ASN A 135 2.05 7.30 -15.98
N ILE A 136 2.66 7.08 -14.83
CA ILE A 136 3.98 7.65 -14.53
C ILE A 136 5.04 7.14 -15.50
N LEU A 137 5.10 5.82 -15.73
CA LEU A 137 6.09 5.22 -16.65
C LEU A 137 5.92 5.75 -18.08
N ASP A 138 4.69 5.90 -18.55
CA ASP A 138 4.39 6.48 -19.88
C ASP A 138 4.92 7.93 -19.97
N GLU A 139 4.62 8.77 -18.97
CA GLU A 139 5.02 10.19 -18.94
C GLU A 139 6.53 10.39 -18.81
N ILE A 140 7.24 9.44 -18.21
CA ILE A 140 8.70 9.46 -18.14
C ILE A 140 9.38 8.63 -19.25
N ASN A 141 8.62 8.16 -20.23
CA ASN A 141 9.07 7.40 -21.40
C ASN A 141 9.80 6.08 -21.08
N PHE A 142 9.35 5.36 -20.04
CA PHE A 142 9.81 3.99 -19.80
C PHE A 142 8.87 3.00 -20.49
N PRO A 143 9.40 2.07 -21.32
CA PRO A 143 8.56 1.05 -21.95
C PRO A 143 7.83 0.21 -20.92
N CYS A 144 6.51 0.05 -21.05
CA CYS A 144 5.76 -0.78 -20.12
C CYS A 144 4.61 -1.53 -20.79
N CYS A 145 4.31 -2.71 -20.26
CA CYS A 145 3.14 -3.50 -20.60
C CYS A 145 2.41 -3.92 -19.32
N ILE A 146 1.13 -4.24 -19.44
CA ILE A 146 0.30 -4.62 -18.30
C ILE A 146 -0.33 -6.00 -18.53
N TYR A 147 -0.61 -6.70 -17.43
CA TYR A 147 -1.49 -7.85 -17.40
C TYR A 147 -2.54 -7.69 -16.30
N ASP A 148 -3.80 -7.67 -16.70
CA ASP A 148 -4.94 -7.74 -15.79
C ASP A 148 -6.11 -8.42 -16.51
N PRO A 149 -6.55 -9.60 -16.10
CA PRO A 149 -7.60 -10.35 -16.81
C PRO A 149 -8.98 -9.69 -16.74
N TYR A 150 -9.16 -8.67 -15.89
CA TYR A 150 -10.39 -7.85 -15.85
C TYR A 150 -10.37 -6.72 -16.87
N PHE A 151 -9.24 -6.46 -17.52
CA PHE A 151 -9.05 -5.45 -18.58
C PHE A 151 -8.38 -6.07 -19.80
N PRO A 152 -9.01 -7.08 -20.44
CA PRO A 152 -8.37 -7.87 -21.52
C PRO A 152 -8.00 -7.02 -22.75
N GLU A 153 -8.72 -5.93 -23.00
CA GLU A 153 -8.47 -5.02 -24.11
C GLU A 153 -7.20 -4.16 -23.95
N LEU A 154 -6.73 -4.01 -22.71
CA LEU A 154 -5.51 -3.26 -22.37
C LEU A 154 -4.33 -4.17 -22.03
N SER A 155 -4.60 -5.46 -21.87
CA SER A 155 -3.62 -6.41 -21.33
C SER A 155 -2.79 -7.06 -22.43
N SER A 156 -1.51 -7.13 -22.19
CA SER A 156 -0.60 -8.09 -22.81
C SER A 156 -0.81 -9.49 -22.23
N SER A 157 -0.19 -10.50 -22.81
CA SER A 157 -0.14 -11.83 -22.18
C SER A 157 0.68 -11.78 -20.88
N LEU A 158 0.38 -12.67 -19.94
CA LEU A 158 1.19 -12.79 -18.71
C LEU A 158 2.66 -13.10 -19.06
N HIS A 159 2.90 -13.97 -20.03
CA HIS A 159 4.25 -14.31 -20.51
C HIS A 159 5.01 -13.07 -21.02
N GLU A 160 4.34 -12.17 -21.76
CA GLU A 160 4.97 -10.93 -22.24
C GLU A 160 5.35 -10.01 -21.07
N VAL A 161 4.45 -9.85 -20.07
CA VAL A 161 4.74 -9.07 -18.87
C VAL A 161 5.91 -9.65 -18.10
N LEU A 162 5.97 -10.98 -17.96
CA LEU A 162 7.07 -11.69 -17.28
C LEU A 162 8.39 -11.67 -18.05
N SER A 163 8.38 -11.32 -19.34
CA SER A 163 9.62 -11.10 -20.12
C SER A 163 10.26 -9.74 -19.86
N SER A 164 9.59 -8.84 -19.11
CA SER A 164 10.08 -7.50 -18.80
C SER A 164 11.25 -7.53 -17.83
N GLU A 165 12.09 -6.49 -17.85
CA GLU A 165 13.29 -6.38 -17.00
C GLU A 165 12.91 -6.09 -15.53
N VAL A 166 11.85 -5.31 -15.32
CA VAL A 166 11.29 -5.03 -13.99
C VAL A 166 9.82 -5.42 -13.96
N ILE A 167 9.47 -6.35 -13.10
CA ILE A 167 8.10 -6.85 -12.94
C ILE A 167 7.53 -6.30 -11.62
N SER A 168 6.41 -5.59 -11.68
CA SER A 168 5.73 -5.02 -10.51
C SER A 168 4.37 -5.67 -10.29
N VAL A 169 4.20 -6.32 -9.15
CA VAL A 169 2.95 -7.00 -8.74
C VAL A 169 2.09 -6.03 -7.93
N ASN A 170 0.92 -5.67 -8.50
CA ASN A 170 -0.02 -4.70 -7.94
C ASN A 170 -1.47 -5.22 -7.92
N CYS A 171 -1.69 -6.51 -8.18
CA CYS A 171 -3.01 -7.11 -8.20
C CYS A 171 -3.57 -7.31 -6.80
N SER A 172 -4.90 -7.33 -6.68
CA SER A 172 -5.58 -7.73 -5.45
C SER A 172 -5.41 -9.24 -5.22
N TYR A 173 -5.40 -9.64 -3.95
CA TYR A 173 -5.32 -11.06 -3.60
C TYR A 173 -6.72 -11.69 -3.55
N SER A 174 -6.86 -12.86 -4.17
CA SER A 174 -8.04 -13.72 -4.02
C SER A 174 -7.67 -15.20 -4.22
N LYS A 175 -8.30 -16.06 -3.44
CA LYS A 175 -8.18 -17.53 -3.59
C LYS A 175 -9.20 -18.12 -4.56
N THR A 176 -10.31 -17.41 -4.74
CA THR A 176 -11.49 -17.87 -5.49
C THR A 176 -11.95 -16.77 -6.45
N GLY A 177 -12.98 -17.05 -7.23
CA GLY A 177 -13.53 -16.11 -8.20
C GLY A 177 -13.08 -16.42 -9.63
N LYS A 178 -13.42 -15.54 -10.56
CA LYS A 178 -13.16 -15.75 -11.99
C LYS A 178 -11.66 -15.79 -12.33
N PHE A 179 -10.86 -14.98 -11.63
CA PHE A 179 -9.41 -14.88 -11.85
C PHE A 179 -8.70 -14.84 -10.48
N PRO A 180 -8.49 -16.01 -9.85
CA PRO A 180 -7.77 -16.06 -8.58
C PRO A 180 -6.31 -15.64 -8.74
N SER A 181 -5.77 -14.98 -7.73
CA SER A 181 -4.39 -14.49 -7.72
C SER A 181 -3.49 -15.22 -6.71
N HIS A 182 -4.03 -16.16 -5.96
CA HIS A 182 -3.24 -17.03 -5.09
C HIS A 182 -2.27 -17.87 -5.92
N ASN A 183 -0.96 -17.78 -5.62
CA ASN A 183 0.11 -18.41 -6.38
C ASN A 183 0.05 -18.09 -7.89
N LEU A 184 -0.38 -16.87 -8.25
CA LEU A 184 -0.43 -16.42 -9.64
C LEU A 184 0.95 -16.54 -10.32
N LEU A 185 2.01 -16.21 -9.57
CA LEU A 185 3.39 -16.45 -9.98
C LEU A 185 3.91 -17.69 -9.25
N ASP A 186 3.87 -18.80 -9.93
CA ASP A 186 4.26 -20.12 -9.42
C ASP A 186 5.74 -20.44 -9.68
N ILE A 187 6.16 -21.65 -9.34
CA ILE A 187 7.54 -22.14 -9.54
C ILE A 187 7.95 -22.16 -11.02
N ASN A 188 7.03 -22.32 -11.97
CA ASN A 188 7.36 -22.35 -13.39
C ASN A 188 7.86 -20.97 -13.81
N PHE A 189 7.16 -19.91 -13.46
CA PHE A 189 7.60 -18.53 -13.72
C PHE A 189 8.91 -18.21 -13.01
N LEU A 190 9.09 -18.67 -11.76
CA LEU A 190 10.36 -18.49 -11.05
C LEU A 190 11.54 -19.12 -11.81
N ASN A 191 11.34 -20.32 -12.38
CA ASN A 191 12.36 -21.01 -13.15
C ASN A 191 12.71 -20.30 -14.47
N GLU A 192 11.71 -19.67 -15.10
CA GLU A 192 11.86 -18.92 -16.35
C GLU A 192 12.49 -17.53 -16.14
N MET A 193 12.43 -16.97 -14.92
CA MET A 193 13.03 -15.67 -14.62
C MET A 193 14.53 -15.64 -14.91
N LYS A 194 14.95 -14.63 -15.67
CA LYS A 194 16.35 -14.36 -15.97
C LYS A 194 17.07 -13.76 -14.76
N VAL A 195 18.41 -13.86 -14.77
CA VAL A 195 19.25 -13.40 -13.64
C VAL A 195 19.32 -11.88 -13.51
N ASP A 196 18.93 -11.14 -14.53
CA ASP A 196 18.92 -9.68 -14.59
C ASP A 196 17.52 -9.07 -14.43
N GLN A 197 16.49 -9.89 -14.23
CA GLN A 197 15.13 -9.43 -14.00
C GLN A 197 14.87 -9.10 -12.54
N PHE A 198 14.22 -7.97 -12.27
CA PHE A 198 13.76 -7.57 -10.94
C PHE A 198 12.28 -7.87 -10.76
N LEU A 199 11.93 -8.46 -9.62
CA LEU A 199 10.53 -8.70 -9.21
C LEU A 199 10.20 -7.89 -7.96
N ILE A 200 9.24 -6.99 -8.09
CA ILE A 200 8.72 -6.15 -7.00
C ILE A 200 7.35 -6.69 -6.59
N ASN A 201 7.22 -7.12 -5.33
CA ASN A 201 5.91 -7.46 -4.76
C ASN A 201 5.55 -6.53 -3.60
N SER A 202 4.62 -5.62 -3.86
CA SER A 202 4.01 -4.71 -2.86
C SER A 202 2.49 -4.93 -2.73
N SER A 203 2.02 -6.11 -3.12
CA SER A 203 0.61 -6.52 -3.12
C SER A 203 0.29 -7.41 -1.91
N ARG A 204 0.39 -8.74 -2.05
CA ARG A 204 0.28 -9.74 -0.99
C ARG A 204 1.34 -10.83 -1.18
N GLY A 205 1.83 -11.39 -0.06
CA GLY A 205 2.82 -12.45 -0.09
C GLY A 205 2.38 -13.66 -0.91
N GLU A 206 1.16 -14.08 -0.70
CA GLU A 206 0.58 -15.28 -1.29
C GLU A 206 0.19 -15.16 -2.78
N VAL A 207 0.45 -14.03 -3.43
CA VAL A 207 0.40 -13.90 -4.89
C VAL A 207 1.57 -14.64 -5.54
N LEU A 208 2.69 -14.74 -4.83
CA LEU A 208 3.82 -15.57 -5.19
C LEU A 208 3.75 -16.90 -4.46
N SER A 209 4.23 -17.96 -5.09
CA SER A 209 4.41 -19.24 -4.40
C SER A 209 5.59 -19.18 -3.41
N ASP A 210 5.60 -20.08 -2.42
CA ASP A 210 6.58 -20.05 -1.32
C ASP A 210 8.05 -20.18 -1.82
N GLU A 211 8.27 -20.83 -2.97
CA GLU A 211 9.58 -21.01 -3.57
C GLU A 211 10.31 -19.69 -3.87
N TYR A 212 9.57 -18.60 -4.13
CA TYR A 212 10.17 -17.28 -4.34
C TYR A 212 10.93 -16.80 -3.10
N TYR A 213 10.38 -17.04 -1.91
CA TYR A 213 10.97 -16.62 -0.64
C TYR A 213 12.14 -17.49 -0.20
N LEU A 214 12.26 -18.69 -0.79
CA LEU A 214 13.33 -19.67 -0.54
C LEU A 214 14.41 -19.64 -1.63
N SER A 215 14.18 -18.89 -2.71
CA SER A 215 15.01 -18.93 -3.92
C SER A 215 16.37 -18.27 -3.72
N LYS A 216 17.41 -18.86 -4.33
CA LYS A 216 18.73 -18.23 -4.45
C LYS A 216 18.78 -17.08 -5.47
N LYS A 217 17.71 -16.85 -6.24
CA LYS A 217 17.55 -15.66 -7.12
C LYS A 217 17.18 -14.40 -6.35
N SER A 218 17.20 -14.43 -5.02
CA SER A 218 16.74 -13.36 -4.13
C SER A 218 17.45 -12.02 -4.32
N ASP A 219 18.64 -11.97 -4.92
CA ASP A 219 19.39 -10.74 -5.18
C ASP A 219 18.67 -9.77 -6.14
N ASN A 220 17.62 -10.22 -6.83
CA ASN A 220 16.81 -9.40 -7.73
C ASN A 220 15.36 -9.24 -7.23
N PHE A 221 15.04 -9.71 -6.01
CA PHE A 221 13.70 -9.59 -5.45
C PHE A 221 13.60 -8.38 -4.54
N ILE A 222 12.45 -7.73 -4.63
CA ILE A 222 12.09 -6.55 -3.84
C ILE A 222 10.71 -6.83 -3.23
N PHE A 223 10.70 -7.18 -1.94
CA PHE A 223 9.49 -7.62 -1.26
C PHE A 223 9.11 -6.68 -0.12
N ASP A 224 7.90 -6.13 -0.20
CA ASP A 224 7.26 -5.43 0.91
C ASP A 224 6.32 -6.34 1.68
N VAL A 225 5.84 -7.41 1.06
CA VAL A 225 4.83 -8.33 1.61
C VAL A 225 5.35 -9.75 1.68
N TRP A 226 4.82 -10.51 2.65
CA TRP A 226 5.35 -11.81 3.03
C TRP A 226 4.22 -12.83 3.21
N PRO A 227 4.46 -14.11 2.97
CA PRO A 227 3.45 -15.14 3.23
C PRO A 227 3.21 -15.28 4.74
N ASN A 228 1.94 -15.54 5.09
CA ASN A 228 1.48 -15.78 6.45
C ASN A 228 1.67 -14.62 7.44
N GLU A 229 1.67 -13.37 6.98
CA GLU A 229 1.72 -12.21 7.87
C GLU A 229 0.56 -12.23 8.91
N PRO A 230 0.81 -11.86 10.17
CA PRO A 230 2.07 -11.37 10.75
C PRO A 230 3.02 -12.46 11.26
N ASN A 231 2.66 -13.74 11.11
CA ASN A 231 3.41 -14.90 11.64
C ASN A 231 4.51 -15.32 10.65
N LEU A 232 5.52 -14.50 10.50
CA LEU A 232 6.60 -14.70 9.54
C LEU A 232 7.55 -15.79 10.01
N ASN A 233 8.20 -16.45 9.07
CA ASN A 233 9.29 -17.37 9.32
C ASN A 233 10.55 -16.91 8.58
N LEU A 234 11.01 -15.70 8.91
CA LEU A 234 12.13 -15.03 8.24
C LEU A 234 13.42 -15.84 8.24
N ALA A 235 13.64 -16.66 9.27
CA ALA A 235 14.83 -17.51 9.35
C ALA A 235 14.93 -18.54 8.19
N LYS A 236 13.81 -18.87 7.55
CA LYS A 236 13.76 -19.77 6.40
C LYS A 236 13.89 -19.04 5.07
N PHE A 237 13.64 -17.74 5.04
CA PHE A 237 13.63 -16.98 3.80
C PHE A 237 15.03 -16.51 3.42
N THR A 238 15.32 -16.53 2.13
CA THR A 238 16.50 -15.88 1.58
C THR A 238 16.31 -14.36 1.63
N LYS A 239 17.41 -13.62 1.86
CA LYS A 239 17.36 -12.16 1.93
C LYS A 239 17.22 -11.57 0.54
N PRO A 240 16.12 -10.89 0.19
CA PRO A 240 15.97 -10.26 -1.10
C PRO A 240 16.86 -9.00 -1.22
N PHE A 241 16.97 -8.46 -2.43
CA PHE A 241 17.68 -7.21 -2.70
C PHE A 241 17.16 -6.05 -1.85
N ILE A 242 15.82 -5.92 -1.77
CA ILE A 242 15.14 -5.03 -0.83
C ILE A 242 14.06 -5.82 -0.10
N ALA A 243 14.03 -5.69 1.22
CA ALA A 243 13.03 -6.28 2.11
C ALA A 243 12.43 -5.20 3.00
N THR A 244 11.11 -5.06 3.02
CA THR A 244 10.42 -4.12 3.91
C THR A 244 9.22 -4.80 4.59
N PRO A 245 8.81 -4.35 5.80
CA PRO A 245 7.82 -5.05 6.60
C PRO A 245 6.38 -4.59 6.30
N HIS A 246 5.91 -4.72 5.06
CA HIS A 246 4.56 -4.35 4.60
C HIS A 246 4.22 -2.88 4.92
N ILE A 247 5.04 -1.97 4.43
CA ILE A 247 4.95 -0.53 4.69
C ILE A 247 4.84 0.33 3.43
N ALA A 248 4.86 -0.27 2.23
CA ALA A 248 4.76 0.47 0.97
C ALA A 248 3.57 1.44 0.97
N GLY A 249 2.42 0.98 1.46
CA GLY A 249 1.19 1.78 1.57
C GLY A 249 1.06 2.61 2.85
N LYS A 250 2.07 2.63 3.74
CA LYS A 250 1.94 3.19 5.09
C LYS A 250 2.56 4.58 5.22
N THR A 251 1.77 5.61 4.95
CA THR A 251 2.13 7.01 5.17
C THR A 251 1.09 7.72 6.01
N MET A 252 1.47 8.81 6.69
CA MET A 252 0.52 9.65 7.42
C MET A 252 -0.59 10.17 6.53
N SER A 253 -0.28 10.55 5.29
CA SER A 253 -1.27 11.02 4.33
C SER A 253 -2.22 9.93 3.85
N ALA A 254 -1.80 8.67 3.78
CA ALA A 254 -2.69 7.55 3.47
C ALA A 254 -3.67 7.29 4.63
N GLU A 255 -3.18 7.30 5.86
CA GLU A 255 -4.04 7.16 7.05
C GLU A 255 -5.08 8.29 7.14
N ASN A 256 -4.67 9.55 6.90
CA ASN A 256 -5.59 10.68 6.88
C ASN A 256 -6.68 10.50 5.82
N ARG A 257 -6.34 10.04 4.60
CA ARG A 257 -7.34 9.75 3.55
C ARG A 257 -8.34 8.66 3.97
N PHE A 258 -7.89 7.63 4.70
CA PHE A 258 -8.81 6.61 5.22
C PHE A 258 -9.79 7.22 6.22
N ILE A 259 -9.30 8.06 7.13
CA ILE A 259 -10.14 8.72 8.14
C ILE A 259 -11.08 9.74 7.46
N GLU A 260 -10.58 10.61 6.58
CA GLU A 260 -11.39 11.58 5.83
C GLU A 260 -12.55 10.90 5.10
N LYS A 261 -12.27 9.80 4.38
CA LYS A 261 -13.30 9.04 3.66
C LYS A 261 -14.32 8.42 4.62
N ALA A 262 -13.87 7.75 5.67
CA ALA A 262 -14.76 7.11 6.66
C ALA A 262 -15.65 8.13 7.37
N LEU A 263 -15.11 9.30 7.73
CA LEU A 263 -15.88 10.40 8.33
C LEU A 263 -16.89 11.02 7.36
N SER A 264 -16.48 11.25 6.12
CA SER A 264 -17.38 11.78 5.08
C SER A 264 -18.58 10.86 4.86
N GLU A 265 -18.35 9.54 4.71
CA GLU A 265 -19.41 8.55 4.52
C GLU A 265 -20.26 8.38 5.80
N PHE A 266 -19.63 8.43 6.98
CA PHE A 266 -20.35 8.40 8.27
C PHE A 266 -21.27 9.62 8.44
N ASN A 267 -20.77 10.82 8.13
CA ASN A 267 -21.55 12.06 8.18
C ASN A 267 -22.75 12.00 7.24
N GLN A 268 -22.54 11.52 6.02
CA GLN A 268 -23.61 11.35 5.04
C GLN A 268 -24.66 10.33 5.51
N PHE A 269 -24.21 9.18 6.03
CA PHE A 269 -25.11 8.09 6.42
C PHE A 269 -25.97 8.42 7.62
N PHE A 270 -25.43 9.10 8.64
CA PHE A 270 -26.12 9.42 9.89
C PHE A 270 -26.63 10.86 9.96
N ASP A 271 -26.52 11.63 8.90
CA ASP A 271 -26.83 13.08 8.88
C ASP A 271 -26.13 13.82 10.04
N LYS A 272 -24.81 13.69 10.06
CA LYS A 272 -23.93 14.32 11.04
C LYS A 272 -23.00 15.32 10.35
N ASN A 273 -22.39 16.18 11.15
CA ASN A 273 -21.35 17.10 10.73
C ASN A 273 -20.24 17.04 11.77
N ILE A 274 -19.35 16.05 11.60
CA ILE A 274 -18.15 15.93 12.39
C ILE A 274 -17.05 16.59 11.58
N ASP A 275 -16.39 17.56 12.20
CA ASP A 275 -15.29 18.29 11.58
C ASP A 275 -14.15 17.34 11.20
N GLU A 276 -13.54 17.62 10.07
CA GLU A 276 -12.41 16.85 9.56
C GLU A 276 -11.17 17.06 10.44
N ILE A 277 -10.20 16.21 10.22
CA ILE A 277 -8.90 16.12 10.86
C ILE A 277 -8.20 17.48 10.97
N GLU A 278 -7.41 17.69 12.04
CA GLU A 278 -6.45 18.80 12.16
C GLU A 278 -5.66 19.04 10.85
N PRO A 279 -5.33 20.30 10.55
CA PRO A 279 -4.72 20.67 9.28
C PRO A 279 -3.47 19.82 8.98
N LYS A 280 -3.39 19.33 7.75
CA LYS A 280 -2.26 18.52 7.25
C LYS A 280 -0.94 19.22 7.55
N LYS A 281 -0.03 18.54 8.22
CA LYS A 281 1.33 19.05 8.43
C LYS A 281 2.07 19.06 7.09
N PHE A 282 2.41 20.25 6.61
CA PHE A 282 3.26 20.41 5.43
C PHE A 282 4.68 20.76 5.86
N VAL A 283 5.64 20.28 5.07
CA VAL A 283 7.06 20.58 5.24
C VAL A 283 7.53 21.20 3.93
N ASP A 284 8.11 22.41 4.00
CA ASP A 284 8.73 23.02 2.83
C ASP A 284 9.98 22.22 2.46
N PHE A 285 10.08 21.88 1.19
CA PHE A 285 11.20 21.15 0.64
C PHE A 285 11.83 21.95 -0.49
N THR A 286 12.99 22.55 -0.20
CA THR A 286 13.68 23.38 -1.17
C THR A 286 14.42 22.53 -2.20
N ILE A 287 14.23 22.86 -3.46
CA ILE A 287 14.88 22.26 -4.62
C ILE A 287 15.59 23.34 -5.44
N ASP A 288 16.53 22.92 -6.26
CA ASP A 288 17.21 23.72 -7.26
C ASP A 288 17.09 23.09 -8.66
N ASN A 289 17.69 23.72 -9.67
CA ASN A 289 17.58 23.30 -11.05
C ASN A 289 18.26 21.95 -11.35
N SER A 290 19.08 21.40 -10.45
CA SER A 290 19.74 20.11 -10.67
C SER A 290 18.74 18.96 -10.85
N ILE A 291 17.53 19.10 -10.33
CA ILE A 291 16.47 18.13 -10.52
C ILE A 291 16.00 18.00 -11.97
N GLU A 292 16.08 19.09 -12.76
CA GLU A 292 15.72 19.07 -14.17
C GLU A 292 16.72 18.23 -14.97
N GLU A 293 18.02 18.36 -14.64
CA GLU A 293 19.06 17.52 -15.21
C GLU A 293 18.84 16.04 -14.85
N GLU A 294 18.49 15.75 -13.59
CA GLU A 294 18.14 14.38 -13.21
C GLU A 294 16.93 13.85 -13.96
N MET A 295 15.86 14.65 -14.11
CA MET A 295 14.67 14.28 -14.87
C MET A 295 14.96 14.07 -16.37
N GLU A 296 15.92 14.80 -16.93
CA GLU A 296 16.36 14.62 -18.32
C GLU A 296 17.16 13.32 -18.48
N VAL A 297 18.10 13.05 -17.55
CA VAL A 297 18.98 11.89 -17.60
C VAL A 297 18.27 10.60 -17.18
N PHE A 298 17.43 10.64 -16.15
CA PHE A 298 16.86 9.46 -15.50
C PHE A 298 15.34 9.31 -15.70
N GLY A 299 14.65 10.31 -16.24
CA GLY A 299 13.19 10.39 -16.31
C GLY A 299 12.55 10.84 -14.99
N ILE A 300 13.22 10.64 -13.88
CA ILE A 300 12.80 10.98 -12.51
C ILE A 300 13.91 11.74 -11.78
N PRO A 301 13.63 12.45 -10.66
CA PRO A 301 14.63 13.08 -9.80
C PRO A 301 14.97 12.17 -8.60
N PRO A 302 15.89 11.19 -8.71
CA PRO A 302 16.19 10.24 -7.65
C PRO A 302 16.65 10.90 -6.35
N SER A 303 17.38 12.04 -6.45
CA SER A 303 17.91 12.73 -5.28
C SER A 303 16.78 13.22 -4.35
N ILE A 304 15.69 13.76 -4.91
CA ILE A 304 14.54 14.21 -4.11
C ILE A 304 13.81 13.00 -3.49
N PHE A 305 13.55 11.96 -4.29
CA PHE A 305 12.82 10.80 -3.78
C PHE A 305 13.55 10.15 -2.63
N LEU A 306 14.85 9.88 -2.78
CA LEU A 306 15.65 9.23 -1.73
C LEU A 306 15.92 10.15 -0.53
N LYS A 307 15.96 11.46 -0.70
CA LYS A 307 16.08 12.41 0.42
C LYS A 307 14.82 12.45 1.28
N ILE A 308 13.64 12.31 0.66
CA ILE A 308 12.35 12.30 1.37
C ILE A 308 12.05 10.89 1.89
N TYR A 309 12.23 9.88 1.05
CA TYR A 309 11.99 8.48 1.39
C TYR A 309 13.03 7.56 0.72
N ASP A 310 13.97 7.08 1.50
CA ASP A 310 14.95 6.06 1.07
C ASP A 310 14.50 4.68 1.55
N VAL A 311 14.05 3.84 0.62
CA VAL A 311 13.61 2.47 0.89
C VAL A 311 14.74 1.60 1.47
N LYS A 312 16.01 1.92 1.20
CA LYS A 312 17.16 1.19 1.74
C LYS A 312 17.32 1.36 3.25
N ARG A 313 16.85 2.47 3.82
CA ARG A 313 16.81 2.66 5.28
C ARG A 313 15.87 1.64 5.93
N ASP A 314 14.69 1.45 5.35
CA ASP A 314 13.69 0.52 5.88
C ASP A 314 14.09 -0.93 5.60
N ASP A 315 14.73 -1.21 4.47
CA ASP A 315 15.37 -2.47 4.12
C ASP A 315 16.42 -2.87 5.18
N PHE A 316 17.31 -1.94 5.54
CA PHE A 316 18.32 -2.19 6.56
C PHE A 316 17.70 -2.50 7.92
N ALA A 317 16.70 -1.71 8.33
CA ALA A 317 15.99 -1.94 9.57
C ALA A 317 15.33 -3.33 9.60
N PHE A 318 14.61 -3.70 8.55
CA PHE A 318 13.91 -4.98 8.49
C PHE A 318 14.86 -6.18 8.34
N LYS A 319 15.93 -6.08 7.56
CA LYS A 319 16.91 -7.16 7.42
C LYS A 319 17.62 -7.53 8.71
N SER A 320 17.65 -6.63 9.69
CA SER A 320 18.17 -6.96 11.02
C SER A 320 17.35 -8.04 11.73
N PHE A 321 16.07 -8.18 11.36
CA PHE A 321 15.15 -9.20 11.88
C PHE A 321 15.39 -10.60 11.28
N PHE A 322 15.90 -10.72 10.05
CA PHE A 322 16.15 -12.03 9.43
C PHE A 322 17.11 -12.94 10.21
N ASN A 323 17.85 -12.39 11.17
CA ASN A 323 18.80 -13.14 12.00
C ASN A 323 18.29 -13.39 13.43
N LYS A 324 17.06 -12.97 13.73
CA LYS A 324 16.47 -13.12 15.08
C LYS A 324 15.31 -14.09 15.01
N GLN A 325 15.08 -14.80 16.12
CA GLN A 325 13.83 -15.56 16.29
C GLN A 325 12.77 -14.57 16.77
N GLU A 326 11.69 -14.37 16.00
CA GLU A 326 10.81 -13.22 16.16
C GLU A 326 9.46 -13.59 16.76
N ASP A 327 8.95 -12.70 17.62
CA ASP A 327 7.55 -12.61 18.02
C ASP A 327 6.80 -11.81 16.93
N PRO A 328 5.58 -12.23 16.50
CA PRO A 328 4.72 -11.45 15.61
C PRO A 328 4.50 -10.00 16.06
N LYS A 329 4.60 -9.72 17.35
CA LYS A 329 4.54 -8.36 17.91
C LYS A 329 5.67 -7.48 17.42
N ASP A 330 6.88 -8.01 17.34
CA ASP A 330 8.06 -7.26 16.89
C ASP A 330 7.89 -6.77 15.45
N PHE A 331 7.29 -7.59 14.59
CA PHE A 331 6.95 -7.21 13.22
C PHE A 331 5.97 -6.03 13.17
N GLN A 332 4.93 -6.04 14.01
CA GLN A 332 3.95 -4.94 14.06
C GLN A 332 4.55 -3.66 14.67
N GLU A 333 5.41 -3.80 15.69
CA GLU A 333 6.11 -2.67 16.30
C GLU A 333 7.07 -2.01 15.29
N LEU A 334 7.85 -2.80 14.55
CA LEU A 334 8.71 -2.30 13.48
C LEU A 334 7.92 -1.56 12.42
N ARG A 335 6.82 -2.16 11.92
CA ARG A 335 5.93 -1.50 10.93
C ARG A 335 5.42 -0.15 11.43
N THR A 336 5.15 -0.04 12.72
CA THR A 336 4.64 1.19 13.33
C THR A 336 5.74 2.24 13.46
N SER A 337 6.96 1.84 13.80
CA SER A 337 8.11 2.74 13.93
C SER A 337 8.58 3.33 12.60
N LEU A 338 8.34 2.62 11.49
CA LEU A 338 8.74 3.03 10.13
C LEU A 338 7.69 3.88 9.40
N LYS A 339 6.75 4.48 10.14
CA LYS A 339 5.76 5.41 9.58
C LYS A 339 6.44 6.67 9.02
N ARG A 340 6.05 7.07 7.81
CA ARG A 340 6.64 8.22 7.10
C ARG A 340 5.60 9.25 6.66
N LEU A 341 6.08 10.47 6.38
CA LEU A 341 5.32 11.46 5.62
C LEU A 341 5.21 11.01 4.15
N GLY A 342 4.09 11.31 3.50
CA GLY A 342 3.96 11.12 2.06
C GLY A 342 4.59 12.27 1.27
N PHE A 343 4.83 12.08 -0.02
CA PHE A 343 5.33 13.14 -0.90
C PHE A 343 4.39 14.35 -0.90
N ASN A 344 3.10 14.15 -0.86
CA ASN A 344 2.10 15.21 -0.79
C ASN A 344 2.07 15.98 0.56
N ASN A 345 2.85 15.57 1.55
CA ASN A 345 3.11 16.38 2.75
C ASN A 345 4.29 17.33 2.55
N HIS A 346 5.00 17.23 1.44
CA HIS A 346 6.12 18.11 1.11
C HIS A 346 5.66 19.14 0.07
N LYS A 347 5.75 20.42 0.46
CA LYS A 347 5.54 21.52 -0.45
C LYS A 347 6.88 21.84 -1.11
N ILE A 348 6.92 21.70 -2.43
CA ILE A 348 8.13 22.02 -3.19
C ILE A 348 8.29 23.55 -3.28
N VAL A 349 9.47 24.03 -2.88
CA VAL A 349 9.86 25.44 -2.94
C VAL A 349 11.12 25.54 -3.79
N GLY A 350 11.05 26.28 -4.88
CA GLY A 350 12.18 26.50 -5.81
C GLY A 350 11.71 26.97 -7.16
N ASP A 351 12.66 27.52 -7.92
CA ASP A 351 12.38 27.98 -9.28
C ASP A 351 12.78 26.90 -10.28
N VAL A 352 11.77 26.19 -10.78
CA VAL A 352 11.92 25.14 -11.78
C VAL A 352 10.90 25.36 -12.89
N SER A 353 11.17 24.80 -14.07
CA SER A 353 10.31 24.94 -15.24
C SER A 353 8.89 24.41 -15.01
N THR A 354 7.93 24.88 -15.80
CA THR A 354 6.55 24.36 -15.76
C THR A 354 6.50 22.87 -16.06
N ALA A 355 7.36 22.37 -16.95
CA ALA A 355 7.44 20.96 -17.27
C ALA A 355 7.90 20.12 -16.06
N ALA A 356 8.91 20.59 -15.32
CA ALA A 356 9.37 19.94 -14.10
C ALA A 356 8.29 19.98 -13.01
N LYS A 357 7.57 21.09 -12.86
CA LYS A 357 6.43 21.21 -11.94
C LYS A 357 5.35 20.16 -12.23
N THR A 358 4.93 20.04 -13.49
CA THR A 358 3.92 19.05 -13.90
C THR A 358 4.37 17.62 -13.58
N LYS A 359 5.64 17.28 -13.80
CA LYS A 359 6.17 15.96 -13.42
C LYS A 359 6.19 15.76 -11.90
N LEU A 360 6.57 16.78 -11.12
CA LEU A 360 6.55 16.69 -9.65
C LEU A 360 5.13 16.46 -9.11
N GLU A 361 4.12 17.13 -9.67
CA GLU A 361 2.71 16.87 -9.31
C GLU A 361 2.29 15.44 -9.67
N LEU A 362 2.70 14.94 -10.84
CA LEU A 362 2.45 13.56 -11.26
C LEU A 362 3.02 12.56 -10.26
N PHE A 363 4.23 12.80 -9.73
CA PHE A 363 4.87 11.99 -8.70
C PHE A 363 4.20 12.11 -7.33
N GLY A 364 3.30 13.07 -7.15
CA GLY A 364 2.52 13.24 -5.94
C GLY A 364 2.98 14.37 -5.01
N PHE A 365 3.89 15.22 -5.45
CA PHE A 365 4.26 16.41 -4.70
C PHE A 365 3.19 17.50 -4.75
N ARG A 366 3.29 18.41 -3.81
CA ARG A 366 2.51 19.64 -3.77
C ARG A 366 3.44 20.81 -4.15
N LEU A 367 2.96 21.68 -5.03
CA LEU A 367 3.67 22.90 -5.46
C LEU A 367 3.15 24.13 -4.69
#